data_6502ae16bd42bfa88b2ebf33dd830c7f
#
_entry.id   6502ae16bd42bfa88b2ebf33dd830c7f
#
_cell.length_a   1.000
_cell.length_b   1.000
_cell.length_c   1.000
_cell.angle_alpha   90.00
_cell.angle_beta   90.00
_cell.angle_gamma   90.00
#
_symmetry.space_group_name_H-M   'P 1'
#
loop_
_entity.id
_entity.type
_entity.pdbx_description
1 polymer ?
#
loop_
_entity_poly.entity_id
_entity_poly.type
_entity_poly.pdbx_seq_one_letter_code
_entity_poly.pdbx_strand_id
1 'polypeptide(L)'
;MKHTLKNWFAALLLAVPMSAAVASGGGHYEKVEIDLRDQVSLQRGAQIFTNYCLSCHSASGMRFNRLKDIGLTDEEIKKNLMFTTDNVGDVMLAAMNPKDAAKWFGAAPPDLTLIARSKGADYLYAYMRGFYKDPTRPNGWNNVVFDKVGMPHPLWEQQGVQAVE
;
A
#
# COMPACT_ATOMS: atom_id res chain seq x y z
N MET A 1 64.07 -7.27 11.31
CA MET A 1 63.03 -6.28 11.66
C MET A 1 62.13 -5.88 10.46
N LYS A 2 61.68 -6.82 9.63
CA LYS A 2 60.83 -6.51 8.43
C LYS A 2 59.48 -7.23 8.43
N HIS A 3 59.11 -7.98 9.45
CA HIS A 3 57.87 -8.77 9.50
C HIS A 3 56.79 -8.22 10.44
N THR A 4 57.05 -7.21 11.23
CA THR A 4 56.09 -6.66 12.20
C THR A 4 55.17 -5.58 11.63
N LEU A 5 55.54 -4.91 10.52
CA LEU A 5 54.70 -3.88 9.90
C LEU A 5 53.55 -4.45 9.04
N LYS A 6 53.70 -5.69 8.53
CA LYS A 6 52.68 -6.29 7.66
C LYS A 6 51.42 -6.72 8.39
N ASN A 7 51.50 -7.03 9.67
CA ASN A 7 50.38 -7.51 10.47
C ASN A 7 49.53 -6.38 11.08
N TRP A 8 50.01 -5.15 11.09
CA TRP A 8 49.25 -4.00 11.59
C TRP A 8 48.28 -3.43 10.56
N PHE A 9 48.53 -3.62 9.27
CA PHE A 9 47.62 -3.21 8.21
C PHE A 9 46.44 -4.17 8.04
N ALA A 10 46.55 -5.42 8.43
CA ALA A 10 45.45 -6.40 8.35
C ALA A 10 44.42 -6.24 9.47
N ALA A 11 44.76 -5.62 10.60
CA ALA A 11 43.86 -5.43 11.74
C ALA A 11 43.00 -4.17 11.64
N LEU A 12 43.31 -3.24 10.75
CA LEU A 12 42.59 -1.97 10.62
C LEU A 12 41.37 -2.05 9.68
N LEU A 13 41.21 -3.15 8.96
CA LEU A 13 40.12 -3.34 7.97
C LEU A 13 38.85 -3.99 8.54
N LEU A 14 38.83 -4.34 9.84
CA LEU A 14 37.67 -5.05 10.46
C LEU A 14 36.82 -4.19 11.38
N ALA A 15 37.06 -2.90 11.49
CA ALA A 15 36.25 -1.97 12.28
C ALA A 15 35.48 -1.01 11.38
N VAL A 16 34.75 -1.54 10.38
CA VAL A 16 33.68 -0.78 9.76
C VAL A 16 32.48 -0.89 10.71
N PRO A 17 32.02 0.21 11.35
CA PRO A 17 30.79 0.15 12.10
C PRO A 17 29.69 -0.18 11.10
N MET A 18 29.06 -1.34 11.24
CA MET A 18 27.79 -1.64 10.59
C MET A 18 26.79 -0.64 11.14
N SER A 19 26.74 0.53 10.52
CA SER A 19 25.63 1.46 10.71
C SER A 19 24.39 0.72 10.23
N ALA A 20 23.61 0.17 11.15
CA ALA A 20 22.27 -0.28 10.86
C ALA A 20 21.54 0.95 10.28
N ALA A 21 21.32 0.95 8.98
CA ALA A 21 20.45 1.91 8.35
C ALA A 21 19.06 1.65 8.91
N VAL A 22 18.70 2.34 9.98
CA VAL A 22 17.33 2.43 10.44
C VAL A 22 16.63 3.25 9.37
N ALA A 23 15.94 2.57 8.46
CA ALA A 23 15.00 3.19 7.54
C ALA A 23 13.80 3.69 8.36
N SER A 24 13.99 4.79 9.09
CA SER A 24 12.91 5.48 9.79
C SER A 24 12.27 6.50 8.86
N GLY A 25 11.41 6.02 7.99
CA GLY A 25 10.35 6.87 7.39
C GLY A 25 9.10 6.83 8.27
N GLY A 26 9.23 7.00 9.57
CA GLY A 26 8.13 6.79 10.49
C GLY A 26 7.67 8.09 11.14
N GLY A 27 6.62 8.73 10.58
CA GLY A 27 5.74 9.54 11.41
C GLY A 27 5.12 8.65 12.52
N HIS A 28 4.86 9.23 13.69
CA HIS A 28 4.07 8.55 14.73
C HIS A 28 2.62 8.45 14.25
N TYR A 29 2.23 7.29 13.76
CA TYR A 29 0.85 6.99 13.37
C TYR A 29 0.12 6.30 14.52
N GLU A 30 -1.19 6.49 14.58
CA GLU A 30 -2.05 5.73 15.48
C GLU A 30 -1.85 4.23 15.24
N LYS A 31 -1.63 3.49 16.32
CA LYS A 31 -1.43 2.04 16.23
C LYS A 31 -2.75 1.34 15.96
N VAL A 32 -2.78 0.54 14.92
CA VAL A 32 -3.96 -0.23 14.52
C VAL A 32 -3.83 -1.67 14.99
N GLU A 33 -4.80 -2.12 15.75
CA GLU A 33 -4.91 -3.54 16.11
C GLU A 33 -5.59 -4.32 14.99
N ILE A 34 -4.85 -5.26 14.39
CA ILE A 34 -5.35 -6.12 13.33
C ILE A 34 -5.50 -7.54 13.86
N ASP A 35 -6.71 -8.08 13.85
CA ASP A 35 -6.95 -9.51 14.08
C ASP A 35 -7.06 -10.25 12.74
N LEU A 36 -6.01 -10.98 12.38
CA LEU A 36 -5.99 -11.80 11.17
C LEU A 36 -6.92 -13.03 11.25
N ARG A 37 -7.58 -13.28 12.38
CA ARG A 37 -8.56 -14.35 12.56
C ARG A 37 -9.99 -13.86 12.38
N ASP A 38 -10.22 -12.54 12.39
CA ASP A 38 -11.53 -11.94 12.10
C ASP A 38 -11.81 -11.98 10.59
N GLN A 39 -12.29 -13.15 10.13
CA GLN A 39 -12.60 -13.37 8.72
C GLN A 39 -13.65 -12.40 8.18
N VAL A 40 -14.61 -11.99 8.99
CA VAL A 40 -15.65 -11.05 8.57
C VAL A 40 -15.08 -9.69 8.26
N SER A 41 -14.16 -9.19 9.09
CA SER A 41 -13.44 -7.95 8.84
C SER A 41 -12.55 -8.05 7.60
N LEU A 42 -11.82 -9.17 7.44
CA LEU A 42 -10.95 -9.40 6.27
C LEU A 42 -11.74 -9.50 4.97
N GLN A 43 -12.89 -10.17 4.96
CA GLN A 43 -13.78 -10.27 3.79
C GLN A 43 -14.35 -8.89 3.41
N ARG A 44 -14.74 -8.09 4.40
CA ARG A 44 -15.18 -6.72 4.20
C ARG A 44 -14.05 -5.85 3.62
N GLY A 45 -12.83 -6.01 4.12
CA GLY A 45 -11.63 -5.38 3.57
C GLY A 45 -11.36 -5.76 2.12
N ALA A 46 -11.49 -7.04 1.79
CA ALA A 46 -11.37 -7.54 0.42
C ALA A 46 -12.42 -6.92 -0.52
N GLN A 47 -13.66 -6.80 -0.06
CA GLN A 47 -14.73 -6.14 -0.81
C GLN A 47 -14.42 -4.65 -1.06
N ILE A 48 -13.97 -3.93 -0.04
CA ILE A 48 -13.55 -2.52 -0.21
C ILE A 48 -12.39 -2.43 -1.20
N PHE A 49 -11.39 -3.29 -1.08
CA PHE A 49 -10.24 -3.30 -1.98
C PHE A 49 -10.65 -3.51 -3.45
N THR A 50 -11.46 -4.53 -3.72
CA THR A 50 -11.86 -4.85 -5.10
C THR A 50 -12.79 -3.80 -5.72
N ASN A 51 -13.63 -3.15 -4.91
CA ASN A 51 -14.57 -2.14 -5.41
C ASN A 51 -13.95 -0.74 -5.56
N TYR A 52 -13.03 -0.35 -4.67
CA TYR A 52 -12.53 1.03 -4.61
C TYR A 52 -11.06 1.18 -5.01
N CYS A 53 -10.22 0.16 -4.77
CA CYS A 53 -8.79 0.27 -5.03
C CYS A 53 -8.41 -0.36 -6.37
N LEU A 54 -8.97 -1.54 -6.68
CA LEU A 54 -8.58 -2.35 -7.84
C LEU A 54 -8.97 -1.72 -9.18
N SER A 55 -9.85 -0.73 -9.20
CA SER A 55 -10.15 0.04 -10.41
C SER A 55 -8.93 0.81 -10.94
N CYS A 56 -8.06 1.27 -10.04
CA CYS A 56 -6.89 2.09 -10.34
C CYS A 56 -5.56 1.40 -10.03
N HIS A 57 -5.52 0.57 -8.99
CA HIS A 57 -4.31 -0.08 -8.49
C HIS A 57 -4.35 -1.57 -8.74
N SER A 58 -3.36 -2.11 -9.41
CA SER A 58 -3.15 -3.56 -9.47
C SER A 58 -2.55 -4.09 -8.16
N ALA A 59 -2.80 -5.36 -7.89
CA ALA A 59 -2.05 -6.19 -6.96
C ALA A 59 -1.54 -7.41 -7.74
N SER A 60 -0.59 -7.17 -8.65
CA SER A 60 -0.16 -8.14 -9.67
C SER A 60 0.53 -9.38 -9.12
N GLY A 61 1.01 -9.33 -7.88
CA GLY A 61 1.51 -10.49 -7.15
C GLY A 61 0.42 -11.29 -6.40
N MET A 62 -0.85 -10.85 -6.45
CA MET A 62 -1.98 -11.51 -5.79
C MET A 62 -2.94 -12.10 -6.82
N ARG A 63 -3.42 -13.31 -6.55
CA ARG A 63 -4.46 -13.98 -7.35
C ARG A 63 -5.78 -13.96 -6.59
N PHE A 64 -6.90 -13.89 -7.31
CA PHE A 64 -8.22 -13.91 -6.69
C PHE A 64 -8.46 -15.16 -5.83
N ASN A 65 -7.94 -16.32 -6.23
CA ASN A 65 -8.09 -17.57 -5.46
C ASN A 65 -7.44 -17.53 -4.06
N ARG A 66 -6.57 -16.52 -3.77
CA ARG A 66 -6.02 -16.32 -2.42
C ARG A 66 -7.04 -15.76 -1.43
N LEU A 67 -8.16 -15.24 -1.92
CA LEU A 67 -9.27 -14.83 -1.05
C LEU A 67 -9.95 -16.03 -0.33
N LYS A 68 -9.65 -17.27 -0.76
CA LYS A 68 -10.04 -18.48 -0.01
C LYS A 68 -9.36 -18.57 1.36
N ASP A 69 -8.19 -17.95 1.52
CA ASP A 69 -7.46 -17.91 2.80
C ASP A 69 -8.23 -17.16 3.90
N ILE A 70 -9.19 -16.33 3.50
CA ILE A 70 -10.07 -15.59 4.41
C ILE A 70 -11.49 -16.18 4.44
N GLY A 71 -11.63 -17.46 4.05
CA GLY A 71 -12.87 -18.22 4.18
C GLY A 71 -13.90 -18.06 3.07
N LEU A 72 -13.53 -17.46 1.93
CA LEU A 72 -14.43 -17.33 0.78
C LEU A 72 -14.35 -18.55 -0.15
N THR A 73 -15.46 -18.93 -0.75
CA THR A 73 -15.53 -19.94 -1.82
C THR A 73 -15.22 -19.32 -3.19
N ASP A 74 -14.90 -20.16 -4.18
CA ASP A 74 -14.67 -19.69 -5.56
C ASP A 74 -15.95 -19.02 -6.15
N GLU A 75 -17.13 -19.50 -5.79
CA GLU A 75 -18.40 -18.94 -6.22
C GLU A 75 -18.63 -17.54 -5.63
N GLU A 76 -18.36 -17.36 -4.34
CA GLU A 76 -18.47 -16.07 -3.66
C GLU A 76 -17.47 -15.05 -4.22
N ILE A 77 -16.23 -15.48 -4.46
CA ILE A 77 -15.18 -14.65 -5.07
C ILE A 77 -15.63 -14.18 -6.45
N LYS A 78 -16.04 -15.11 -7.34
CA LYS A 78 -16.50 -14.79 -8.68
C LYS A 78 -17.68 -13.82 -8.67
N LYS A 79 -18.68 -14.12 -7.87
CA LYS A 79 -19.94 -13.36 -7.84
C LYS A 79 -19.76 -11.95 -7.28
N ASN A 80 -18.90 -11.77 -6.28
CA ASN A 80 -18.90 -10.56 -5.46
C ASN A 80 -17.64 -9.71 -5.58
N LEU A 81 -16.51 -10.28 -6.05
CA LEU A 81 -15.19 -9.61 -5.94
C LEU A 81 -14.42 -9.57 -7.28
N MET A 82 -14.92 -10.22 -8.32
CA MET A 82 -14.27 -10.25 -9.63
C MET A 82 -15.06 -9.43 -10.65
N PHE A 83 -14.41 -8.38 -11.18
CA PHE A 83 -15.02 -7.46 -12.15
C PHE A 83 -14.20 -7.34 -13.44
N THR A 84 -12.99 -7.87 -13.48
CA THR A 84 -12.05 -7.73 -14.59
C THR A 84 -11.69 -9.05 -15.28
N THR A 85 -12.10 -10.19 -14.68
CA THR A 85 -11.84 -11.55 -15.20
C THR A 85 -12.85 -12.54 -14.60
N ASP A 86 -13.04 -13.69 -15.26
CA ASP A 86 -13.90 -14.78 -14.79
C ASP A 86 -13.13 -15.96 -14.19
N ASN A 87 -11.78 -15.92 -14.24
CA ASN A 87 -10.93 -16.98 -13.74
C ASN A 87 -10.29 -16.61 -12.38
N VAL A 88 -10.67 -17.30 -11.31
CA VAL A 88 -10.12 -17.08 -9.95
C VAL A 88 -8.60 -17.30 -9.86
N GLY A 89 -8.00 -18.01 -10.81
CA GLY A 89 -6.56 -18.20 -10.91
C GLY A 89 -5.81 -16.97 -11.41
N ASP A 90 -6.51 -15.97 -11.96
CA ASP A 90 -5.89 -14.78 -12.50
C ASP A 90 -5.41 -13.84 -11.39
N VAL A 91 -4.44 -13.01 -11.75
CA VAL A 91 -3.90 -11.96 -10.87
C VAL A 91 -4.84 -10.75 -10.83
N MET A 92 -4.79 -10.00 -9.73
CA MET A 92 -5.62 -8.81 -9.53
C MET A 92 -5.03 -7.62 -10.29
N LEU A 93 -5.51 -7.40 -11.52
CA LEU A 93 -5.07 -6.30 -12.37
C LEU A 93 -6.12 -5.21 -12.45
N ALA A 94 -5.68 -3.96 -12.36
CA ALA A 94 -6.52 -2.80 -12.63
C ALA A 94 -6.88 -2.73 -14.11
N ALA A 95 -8.09 -2.31 -14.41
CA ALA A 95 -8.52 -2.02 -15.79
C ALA A 95 -7.92 -0.71 -16.34
N MET A 96 -7.45 0.17 -15.47
CA MET A 96 -6.92 1.48 -15.84
C MET A 96 -5.56 1.34 -16.58
N ASN A 97 -5.45 2.00 -17.74
CA ASN A 97 -4.20 2.06 -18.48
C ASN A 97 -3.17 2.94 -17.74
N PRO A 98 -1.96 2.44 -17.40
CA PRO A 98 -0.98 3.21 -16.64
C PRO A 98 -0.51 4.51 -17.33
N LYS A 99 -0.47 4.56 -18.67
CA LYS A 99 -0.07 5.77 -19.41
C LYS A 99 -1.12 6.85 -19.32
N ASP A 100 -2.39 6.48 -19.37
CA ASP A 100 -3.49 7.42 -19.23
C ASP A 100 -3.64 7.89 -17.79
N ALA A 101 -3.50 6.97 -16.83
CA ALA A 101 -3.47 7.31 -15.42
C ALA A 101 -2.36 8.34 -15.07
N ALA A 102 -1.17 8.18 -15.65
CA ALA A 102 -0.09 9.15 -15.47
C ALA A 102 -0.43 10.56 -16.00
N LYS A 103 -1.21 10.64 -17.09
CA LYS A 103 -1.70 11.93 -17.61
C LYS A 103 -2.74 12.57 -16.69
N TRP A 104 -3.62 11.76 -16.09
CA TRP A 104 -4.74 12.25 -15.27
C TRP A 104 -4.30 12.63 -13.86
N PHE A 105 -3.38 11.87 -13.27
CA PHE A 105 -2.99 11.99 -11.86
C PHE A 105 -1.56 12.51 -11.65
N GLY A 106 -0.82 12.73 -12.73
CA GLY A 106 0.60 13.12 -12.67
C GLY A 106 1.57 11.94 -12.49
N ALA A 107 1.06 10.77 -12.07
CA ALA A 107 1.79 9.51 -11.97
C ALA A 107 0.84 8.33 -12.14
N ALA A 108 1.34 7.21 -12.62
CA ALA A 108 0.56 5.98 -12.63
C ALA A 108 0.36 5.49 -11.18
N PRO A 109 -0.86 5.03 -10.81
CA PRO A 109 -1.09 4.42 -9.50
C PRO A 109 -0.14 3.23 -9.29
N PRO A 110 0.55 3.15 -8.14
CA PRO A 110 1.48 2.06 -7.87
C PRO A 110 0.74 0.73 -7.66
N ASP A 111 1.44 -0.38 -7.94
CA ASP A 111 0.99 -1.71 -7.58
C ASP A 111 0.95 -1.88 -6.05
N LEU A 112 -0.12 -2.46 -5.53
CA LEU A 112 -0.36 -2.58 -4.08
C LEU A 112 0.02 -3.94 -3.49
N THR A 113 0.59 -4.86 -4.26
CA THR A 113 0.95 -6.22 -3.80
C THR A 113 1.71 -6.22 -2.47
N LEU A 114 2.68 -5.33 -2.32
CA LEU A 114 3.57 -5.28 -1.15
C LEU A 114 3.35 -4.05 -0.27
N ILE A 115 2.36 -3.23 -0.54
CA ILE A 115 2.22 -1.92 0.12
C ILE A 115 2.03 -2.06 1.64
N ALA A 116 1.19 -3.01 2.07
CA ALA A 116 0.95 -3.26 3.49
C ALA A 116 2.21 -3.75 4.21
N ARG A 117 3.05 -4.52 3.51
CA ARG A 117 4.32 -5.01 4.07
C ARG A 117 5.39 -3.92 4.13
N SER A 118 5.44 -3.05 3.13
CA SER A 118 6.48 -2.03 3.00
C SER A 118 6.19 -0.78 3.84
N LYS A 119 4.93 -0.40 3.99
CA LYS A 119 4.50 0.80 4.73
C LYS A 119 3.97 0.50 6.13
N GLY A 120 3.43 -0.69 6.33
CA GLY A 120 2.76 -1.08 7.56
C GLY A 120 1.28 -0.64 7.61
N ALA A 121 0.52 -1.30 8.48
CA ALA A 121 -0.91 -1.06 8.62
C ALA A 121 -1.21 0.32 9.22
N ASP A 122 -0.42 0.75 10.20
CA ASP A 122 -0.60 2.03 10.86
C ASP A 122 -0.47 3.20 9.88
N TYR A 123 0.53 3.14 8.99
CA TYR A 123 0.68 4.11 7.91
C TYR A 123 -0.52 4.11 6.97
N LEU A 124 -0.95 2.92 6.52
CA LEU A 124 -2.06 2.82 5.56
C LEU A 124 -3.37 3.32 6.16
N TYR A 125 -3.61 3.01 7.43
CA TYR A 125 -4.77 3.51 8.16
C TYR A 125 -4.76 5.03 8.26
N ALA A 126 -3.64 5.61 8.72
CA ALA A 126 -3.47 7.05 8.81
C ALA A 126 -3.59 7.73 7.44
N TYR A 127 -2.98 7.14 6.39
CA TYR A 127 -3.07 7.65 5.04
C TYR A 127 -4.51 7.66 4.52
N MET A 128 -5.24 6.56 4.67
CA MET A 128 -6.62 6.46 4.18
C MET A 128 -7.57 7.40 4.94
N ARG A 129 -7.30 7.70 6.20
CA ARG A 129 -8.08 8.66 7.00
C ARG A 129 -7.60 10.10 6.90
N GLY A 130 -6.41 10.32 6.35
CA GLY A 130 -5.77 11.61 6.26
C GLY A 130 -6.20 12.48 5.08
N PHE A 131 -7.16 12.05 4.26
CA PHE A 131 -7.66 12.84 3.14
C PHE A 131 -8.55 13.99 3.60
N TYR A 132 -8.37 15.17 2.99
CA TYR A 132 -9.19 16.35 3.23
C TYR A 132 -9.42 17.13 1.94
N LYS A 133 -10.46 17.97 1.91
CA LYS A 133 -10.73 18.89 0.77
C LYS A 133 -9.68 19.99 0.72
N ASP A 134 -9.06 20.13 -0.45
CA ASP A 134 -8.10 21.19 -0.74
C ASP A 134 -8.38 21.77 -2.14
N PRO A 135 -9.03 22.93 -2.24
CA PRO A 135 -9.41 23.53 -3.51
C PRO A 135 -8.18 23.99 -4.33
N THR A 136 -6.98 24.04 -3.73
CA THR A 136 -5.74 24.38 -4.44
C THR A 136 -5.19 23.21 -5.25
N ARG A 137 -5.68 22.00 -5.01
CA ARG A 137 -5.24 20.78 -5.70
C ARG A 137 -6.09 20.51 -6.96
N PRO A 138 -5.49 20.02 -8.07
CA PRO A 138 -6.23 19.76 -9.30
C PRO A 138 -7.39 18.77 -9.15
N ASN A 139 -7.25 17.77 -8.26
CA ASN A 139 -8.28 16.78 -7.97
C ASN A 139 -9.19 17.17 -6.79
N GLY A 140 -8.98 18.34 -6.17
CA GLY A 140 -9.75 18.84 -5.04
C GLY A 140 -9.45 18.16 -3.70
N TRP A 141 -8.40 17.31 -3.62
CA TRP A 141 -8.05 16.55 -2.43
C TRP A 141 -6.56 16.68 -2.09
N ASN A 142 -6.25 16.67 -0.79
CA ASN A 142 -4.90 16.53 -0.27
C ASN A 142 -4.89 15.55 0.91
N ASN A 143 -3.72 15.27 1.49
CA ASN A 143 -3.59 14.27 2.54
C ASN A 143 -2.56 14.72 3.58
N VAL A 144 -2.91 14.65 4.87
CA VAL A 144 -2.04 15.07 5.97
C VAL A 144 -0.82 14.17 6.16
N VAL A 145 -0.89 12.92 5.69
CA VAL A 145 0.21 11.94 5.76
C VAL A 145 1.14 12.05 4.56
N PHE A 146 0.59 12.45 3.41
CA PHE A 146 1.34 12.58 2.17
C PHE A 146 0.88 13.83 1.41
N ASP A 147 1.54 14.97 1.70
CA ASP A 147 1.21 16.25 1.08
C ASP A 147 1.35 16.19 -0.46
N LYS A 148 0.49 16.95 -1.11
CA LYS A 148 0.41 17.04 -2.57
C LYS A 148 0.11 15.71 -3.25
N VAL A 149 -0.64 14.84 -2.59
CA VAL A 149 -1.06 13.56 -3.15
C VAL A 149 -1.77 13.72 -4.50
N GLY A 150 -1.39 12.92 -5.48
CA GLY A 150 -2.09 12.85 -6.77
C GLY A 150 -3.36 12.00 -6.73
N MET A 151 -3.45 11.06 -5.79
CA MET A 151 -4.59 10.18 -5.59
C MET A 151 -5.79 10.95 -5.04
N PRO A 152 -6.98 10.88 -5.66
CA PRO A 152 -8.20 11.40 -5.06
C PRO A 152 -8.62 10.53 -3.88
N HIS A 153 -9.48 11.05 -2.98
CA HIS A 153 -9.98 10.27 -1.85
C HIS A 153 -10.98 9.19 -2.31
N PRO A 154 -10.61 7.89 -2.30
CA PRO A 154 -11.49 6.84 -2.86
C PRO A 154 -12.66 6.48 -1.94
N LEU A 155 -12.55 6.76 -0.63
CA LEU A 155 -13.53 6.37 0.39
C LEU A 155 -14.32 7.57 0.95
N TRP A 156 -14.42 8.68 0.19
CA TRP A 156 -15.08 9.90 0.68
C TRP A 156 -16.57 9.69 1.01
N GLU A 157 -17.24 8.79 0.30
CA GLU A 157 -18.65 8.47 0.58
C GLU A 157 -18.85 7.75 1.91
N GLN A 158 -17.86 6.89 2.30
CA GLN A 158 -17.92 6.16 3.57
C GLN A 158 -17.41 6.98 4.75
N GLN A 159 -16.40 7.83 4.52
CA GLN A 159 -15.73 8.59 5.59
C GLN A 159 -16.28 9.99 5.76
N GLY A 160 -17.03 10.50 4.78
CA GLY A 160 -17.43 11.88 4.72
C GLY A 160 -16.31 12.81 4.22
N VAL A 161 -16.64 14.09 4.12
CA VAL A 161 -15.72 15.15 3.69
C VAL A 161 -15.09 15.78 4.91
N GLN A 162 -13.77 15.74 4.99
CA GLN A 162 -13.00 16.37 6.06
C GLN A 162 -12.36 17.67 5.56
N ALA A 163 -12.18 18.63 6.47
CA ALA A 163 -11.41 19.85 6.28
C ALA A 163 -10.33 19.93 7.36
N VAL A 164 -9.22 20.55 7.04
CA VAL A 164 -8.17 20.89 8.02
C VAL A 164 -8.49 22.29 8.53
N GLU A 165 -8.61 22.44 9.85
CA GLU A 165 -8.76 23.72 10.54
C GLU A 165 -7.41 24.44 10.68
#